data_b285092e2ad488535fe34e774dfba5f9
#
_entry.id   b285092e2ad488535fe34e774dfba5f9
#
_cell.length_a   1.000
_cell.length_b   1.000
_cell.length_c   1.000
_cell.angle_alpha   90.00
_cell.angle_beta   90.00
_cell.angle_gamma   90.00
#
_symmetry.space_group_name_H-M   'P 1'
#
loop_
_entity.id
_entity.type
_entity.pdbx_description
1 polymer ?
#
loop_
_entity_poly.entity_id
_entity_poly.type
_entity_poly.pdbx_seq_one_letter_code
_entity_poly.pdbx_strand_id
1 'polypeptide(L)'
;SVPLKYKETWLKAEEEVWEPWLSKQDGFLGRQIFYNQKTGEALLLVKWKNRNLWKNISDEEVNKMQKIYEETVTSSLGVETNPFQFIYEGELFEQK
;
A
#
# COMPACT_ATOMS: atom_id res chain seq x y z
N SER A 1 7.73 7.77 0.64
CA SER A 1 8.88 7.37 1.45
C SER A 1 8.47 7.03 2.90
N VAL A 2 9.22 6.15 3.52
CA VAL A 2 8.94 5.64 4.86
C VAL A 2 10.22 5.78 5.70
N PRO A 3 10.29 6.76 6.61
CA PRO A 3 11.46 6.87 7.49
C PRO A 3 11.70 5.58 8.26
N LEU A 4 12.98 5.21 8.44
CA LEU A 4 13.35 3.94 9.08
C LEU A 4 12.72 3.77 10.47
N LYS A 5 12.60 4.85 11.24
CA LYS A 5 12.00 4.80 12.58
C LYS A 5 10.51 4.41 12.57
N TYR A 6 9.84 4.54 11.43
CA TYR A 6 8.43 4.20 11.26
C TYR A 6 8.19 2.93 10.44
N LYS A 7 9.26 2.25 10.03
CA LYS A 7 9.18 1.08 9.15
C LYS A 7 8.25 -0.01 9.68
N GLU A 8 8.41 -0.39 10.93
CA GLU A 8 7.61 -1.47 11.52
C GLU A 8 6.13 -1.10 11.62
N THR A 9 5.83 0.14 12.00
CA THR A 9 4.45 0.62 12.06
C THR A 9 3.82 0.63 10.67
N TRP A 10 4.59 1.07 9.66
CA TRP A 10 4.13 1.08 8.29
C TRP A 10 3.83 -0.32 7.77
N LEU A 11 4.74 -1.27 7.99
CA LEU A 11 4.53 -2.67 7.57
C LEU A 11 3.32 -3.28 8.26
N LYS A 12 3.13 -3.00 9.53
CA LYS A 12 1.98 -3.49 10.29
C LYS A 12 0.67 -2.92 9.76
N ALA A 13 0.62 -1.63 9.47
CA ALA A 13 -0.56 -0.99 8.89
C ALA A 13 -0.90 -1.56 7.50
N GLU A 14 0.11 -1.81 6.67
CA GLU A 14 -0.06 -2.46 5.38
C GLU A 14 -0.67 -3.85 5.54
N GLU A 15 -0.17 -4.63 6.48
CA GLU A 15 -0.65 -5.98 6.76
C GLU A 15 -2.06 -5.99 7.33
N GLU A 16 -2.40 -5.06 8.20
CA GLU A 16 -3.71 -5.01 8.86
C GLU A 16 -4.81 -4.41 8.00
N VAL A 17 -4.49 -3.45 7.14
CA VAL A 17 -5.49 -2.71 6.35
C VAL A 17 -5.53 -3.17 4.90
N TRP A 18 -4.43 -3.02 4.17
CA TRP A 18 -4.43 -3.28 2.73
C TRP A 18 -4.41 -4.76 2.36
N GLU A 19 -3.62 -5.58 3.05
CA GLU A 19 -3.48 -6.99 2.70
C GLU A 19 -4.81 -7.76 2.77
N PRO A 20 -5.59 -7.66 3.87
CA PRO A 20 -6.87 -8.37 3.93
C PRO A 20 -7.86 -7.89 2.88
N TRP A 21 -7.90 -6.58 2.62
CA TRP A 21 -8.80 -6.02 1.62
C TRP A 21 -8.43 -6.46 0.21
N LEU A 22 -7.14 -6.38 -0.16
CA LEU A 22 -6.66 -6.81 -1.46
C LEU A 22 -6.91 -8.30 -1.69
N SER A 23 -6.73 -9.12 -0.66
CA SER A 23 -6.92 -10.57 -0.77
C SER A 23 -8.35 -10.97 -1.12
N LYS A 24 -9.31 -10.09 -0.89
CA LYS A 24 -10.73 -10.31 -1.22
C LYS A 24 -11.10 -9.84 -2.62
N GLN A 25 -10.21 -9.15 -3.32
CA GLN A 25 -10.52 -8.61 -4.64
C GLN A 25 -10.34 -9.67 -5.72
N ASP A 26 -11.27 -9.66 -6.69
CA ASP A 26 -11.19 -10.56 -7.84
C ASP A 26 -9.94 -10.26 -8.66
N GLY A 27 -9.21 -11.32 -9.00
CA GLY A 27 -8.02 -11.19 -9.82
C GLY A 27 -6.75 -10.80 -9.09
N PHE A 28 -6.80 -10.57 -7.78
CA PHE A 28 -5.60 -10.32 -7.01
C PHE A 28 -4.75 -11.60 -6.91
N LEU A 29 -3.50 -11.52 -7.36
CA LEU A 29 -2.58 -12.66 -7.35
C LEU A 29 -1.55 -12.60 -6.24
N GLY A 30 -1.33 -11.45 -5.65
CA GLY A 30 -0.36 -11.29 -4.57
C GLY A 30 0.33 -9.94 -4.64
N ARG A 31 1.12 -9.65 -3.62
CA ARG A 31 1.93 -8.44 -3.60
C ARG A 31 3.27 -8.70 -2.93
N GLN A 32 4.24 -7.85 -3.24
CA GLN A 32 5.56 -7.87 -2.64
C GLN A 32 5.90 -6.47 -2.14
N ILE A 33 6.57 -6.41 -1.00
CA ILE A 33 6.99 -5.15 -0.39
C ILE A 33 8.51 -5.14 -0.34
N PHE A 34 9.11 -4.09 -0.88
CA PHE A 34 10.56 -3.88 -0.86
C PHE A 34 10.85 -2.59 -0.11
N TYR A 35 11.96 -2.56 0.61
CA TYR A 35 12.33 -1.41 1.40
C TYR A 35 13.83 -1.15 1.29
N ASN A 36 14.20 0.11 1.05
CA ASN A 36 15.60 0.54 1.03
C ASN A 36 15.91 1.27 2.34
N GLN A 37 16.69 0.61 3.21
CA GLN A 37 17.02 1.16 4.52
C GLN A 37 17.88 2.42 4.47
N LYS A 38 18.62 2.61 3.38
CA LYS A 38 19.48 3.79 3.21
C LYS A 38 18.67 5.05 2.85
N THR A 39 17.65 4.90 2.03
CA THR A 39 16.88 6.03 1.50
C THR A 39 15.52 6.20 2.16
N GLY A 40 15.00 5.16 2.82
CA GLY A 40 13.65 5.15 3.35
C GLY A 40 12.59 4.97 2.28
N GLU A 41 12.98 4.61 1.06
CA GLU A 41 12.02 4.37 -0.01
C GLU A 41 11.43 2.98 0.08
N ALA A 42 10.13 2.88 -0.13
CA ALA A 42 9.41 1.62 -0.18
C ALA A 42 8.76 1.44 -1.54
N LEU A 43 8.75 0.19 -2.01
CA LEU A 43 8.10 -0.18 -3.26
C LEU A 43 7.11 -1.30 -3.00
N LEU A 44 5.88 -1.11 -3.47
CA LEU A 44 4.81 -2.09 -3.39
C LEU A 44 4.51 -2.60 -4.80
N LEU A 45 4.73 -3.89 -5.03
CA LEU A 45 4.35 -4.52 -6.29
C LEU A 45 3.10 -5.36 -6.07
N VAL A 46 2.02 -4.98 -6.74
CA VAL A 46 0.73 -5.68 -6.65
C VAL A 46 0.49 -6.38 -7.98
N LYS A 47 0.25 -7.69 -7.92
CA LYS A 47 0.03 -8.52 -9.11
C LYS A 47 -1.44 -8.82 -9.28
N TRP A 48 -1.95 -8.62 -10.49
CA TRP A 48 -3.34 -8.86 -10.85
C TRP A 48 -3.43 -9.83 -12.01
N LYS A 49 -4.50 -10.63 -12.04
CA LYS A 49 -4.77 -11.56 -13.14
C LYS A 49 -4.88 -10.84 -14.47
N ASN A 50 -5.56 -9.68 -14.49
CA ASN A 50 -5.60 -8.79 -15.63
C ASN A 50 -5.92 -7.36 -15.19
N ARG A 51 -5.66 -6.42 -16.10
CA ARG A 51 -5.84 -5.00 -15.85
C ARG A 51 -7.30 -4.62 -15.58
N ASN A 52 -8.23 -5.26 -16.27
CA ASN A 52 -9.66 -4.94 -16.13
C ASN A 52 -10.18 -5.22 -14.74
N LEU A 53 -9.76 -6.32 -14.11
CA LEU A 53 -10.16 -6.63 -12.74
C LEU A 53 -9.63 -5.61 -11.75
N TRP A 54 -8.39 -5.17 -11.94
CA TRP A 54 -7.81 -4.11 -11.12
C TRP A 54 -8.56 -2.79 -11.31
N LYS A 55 -8.84 -2.39 -12.56
CA LYS A 55 -9.51 -1.12 -12.87
C LYS A 55 -10.99 -1.10 -12.49
N ASN A 56 -11.60 -2.27 -12.26
CA ASN A 56 -12.98 -2.34 -11.82
C ASN A 56 -13.18 -2.00 -10.34
N ILE A 57 -12.11 -1.90 -9.56
CA ILE A 57 -12.21 -1.49 -8.16
C ILE A 57 -12.57 -0.01 -8.14
N SER A 58 -13.64 0.34 -7.42
CA SER A 58 -14.11 1.72 -7.38
C SER A 58 -13.15 2.63 -6.61
N ASP A 59 -13.00 3.87 -7.10
CA ASP A 59 -12.21 4.88 -6.41
C ASP A 59 -12.75 5.18 -5.01
N GLU A 60 -14.07 5.12 -4.85
CA GLU A 60 -14.73 5.30 -3.56
C GLU A 60 -14.27 4.27 -2.54
N GLU A 61 -14.18 3.01 -2.95
CA GLU A 61 -13.71 1.92 -2.08
C GLU A 61 -12.24 2.09 -1.71
N VAL A 62 -11.41 2.42 -2.69
CA VAL A 62 -9.98 2.68 -2.46
C VAL A 62 -9.80 3.86 -1.51
N ASN A 63 -10.54 4.94 -1.71
CA ASN A 63 -10.45 6.12 -0.84
C ASN A 63 -10.90 5.81 0.59
N LYS A 64 -11.90 4.96 0.75
CA LYS A 64 -12.36 4.51 2.07
C LYS A 64 -11.26 3.73 2.78
N MET A 65 -10.60 2.82 2.07
CA MET A 65 -9.50 2.03 2.64
C MET A 65 -8.29 2.91 2.97
N GLN A 66 -7.98 3.89 2.12
CA GLN A 66 -6.91 4.84 2.37
C GLN A 66 -7.15 5.64 3.66
N LYS A 67 -8.39 6.05 3.89
CA LYS A 67 -8.76 6.74 5.12
C LYS A 67 -8.55 5.87 6.36
N ILE A 68 -8.97 4.60 6.30
CA ILE A 68 -8.76 3.65 7.39
C ILE A 68 -7.26 3.45 7.65
N TYR A 69 -6.47 3.32 6.59
CA TYR A 69 -5.04 3.18 6.68
C TYR A 69 -4.40 4.39 7.36
N GLU A 70 -4.77 5.60 6.94
CA GLU A 70 -4.25 6.83 7.53
C GLU A 70 -4.62 6.96 9.02
N GLU A 71 -5.85 6.62 9.39
CA GLU A 71 -6.29 6.61 10.79
C GLU A 71 -5.48 5.60 11.61
N THR A 72 -5.22 4.42 11.06
CA THR A 72 -4.41 3.39 11.72
C THR A 72 -2.99 3.88 11.96
N VAL A 73 -2.36 4.48 10.96
CA VAL A 73 -1.00 5.00 11.05
C VAL A 73 -0.91 6.15 12.06
N THR A 74 -1.79 7.14 11.93
CA THR A 74 -1.76 8.31 12.81
C THR A 74 -2.01 7.96 14.26
N SER A 75 -2.92 7.03 14.52
CA SER A 75 -3.19 6.54 15.88
C SER A 75 -1.99 5.78 16.45
N SER A 76 -1.36 4.93 15.65
CA SER A 76 -0.22 4.13 16.11
C SER A 76 1.01 4.97 16.40
N LEU A 77 1.22 6.05 15.64
CA LEU A 77 2.39 6.92 15.79
C LEU A 77 2.14 8.12 16.69
N GLY A 78 0.87 8.40 17.03
CA GLY A 78 0.53 9.57 17.82
C GLY A 78 0.75 10.88 17.06
N VAL A 79 0.65 10.86 15.73
CA VAL A 79 0.80 12.04 14.87
C VAL A 79 -0.54 12.45 14.27
N GLU A 80 -0.65 13.69 13.83
CA GLU A 80 -1.92 14.24 13.31
C GLU A 80 -2.16 13.91 11.84
N THR A 81 -1.08 13.73 11.07
CA THR A 81 -1.16 13.46 9.64
C THR A 81 -0.28 12.28 9.27
N ASN A 82 -0.64 11.62 8.15
CA ASN A 82 0.14 10.51 7.62
C ASN A 82 1.56 10.99 7.25
N PRO A 83 2.62 10.46 7.90
CA PRO A 83 3.99 10.88 7.62
C PRO A 83 4.61 10.22 6.39
N PHE A 84 3.88 9.31 5.73
CA PHE A 84 4.41 8.55 4.59
C PHE A 84 4.10 9.27 3.29
N GLN A 85 5.14 9.83 2.70
CA GLN A 85 5.01 10.58 1.45
C GLN A 85 4.87 9.63 0.26
N PHE A 86 3.83 9.87 -0.54
CA PHE A 86 3.64 9.16 -1.79
C PHE A 86 4.52 9.80 -2.87
N ILE A 87 5.32 8.99 -3.56
CA ILE A 87 6.27 9.48 -4.55
C ILE A 87 5.83 9.18 -5.97
N TYR A 88 5.39 7.95 -6.24
CA TYR A 88 5.11 7.50 -7.59
C TYR A 88 4.15 6.31 -7.62
N GLU A 89 3.27 6.31 -8.60
CA GLU A 89 2.41 5.18 -8.90
C GLU A 89 2.42 4.96 -10.41
N GLY A 90 2.45 3.70 -10.81
CA GLY A 90 2.43 3.37 -12.22
C GLY A 90 2.13 1.91 -12.48
N GLU A 91 1.91 1.60 -13.73
CA GLU A 91 1.68 0.26 -14.23
C GLU A 91 3.00 -0.33 -14.72
N LEU A 92 3.31 -1.57 -14.29
CA LEU A 92 4.52 -2.25 -14.70
C LEU A 92 4.17 -3.45 -15.56
N PHE A 93 4.87 -3.61 -16.67
CA PHE A 93 4.69 -4.72 -17.59
C PHE A 93 5.90 -5.62 -17.54
N GLU A 94 5.68 -6.95 -17.45
CA GLU A 94 6.74 -7.92 -17.46
C GLU A 94 7.48 -7.89 -18.78
N GLN A 95 8.80 -7.84 -18.74
CA GLN A 95 9.65 -7.92 -19.92
C GLN A 95 10.15 -9.35 -20.11
N LYS A 96 10.04 -9.86 -21.31
CA LYS A 96 10.43 -11.23 -21.64
C LYS A 96 11.68 -11.25 -22.50
#